data_a8b8e07f870e0b11899a75f57821ad64
#
_entry.id   a8b8e07f870e0b11899a75f57821ad64
#
_cell.length_a   1.000
_cell.length_b   1.000
_cell.length_c   1.000
_cell.angle_alpha   90.00
_cell.angle_beta   90.00
_cell.angle_gamma   90.00
#
_symmetry.space_group_name_H-M   'P 1'
#
loop_
_entity.id
_entity.type
_entity.pdbx_description
1 polymer ?
#
loop_
_entity_poly.entity_id
_entity_poly.type
_entity_poly.pdbx_seq_one_letter_code
_entity_poly.pdbx_strand_id
1 'polypeptide(L)'
;RNVARTQETNLGNLITDVMEDYASKKFSHRPDFAITNGGGIRASIDKGKVTQNDIITVLPFGNLISQIKVKGSDVKKAFEHSLSAPTESKDGKSQLTANGGFLQVSKSIRIGFDITKKSGNRVTDIQILNHDTGKFEKLDPNKTYYVATNDFTANKGDGYDMFGGKREEGVSLDEVVAQYIKNANLSKYDTKKPERIIN
;
A
#
# COMPACT_ATOMS: atom_id res chain seq x y z
N ARG A 1 -10.20 1.48 11.45
CA ARG A 1 -8.94 2.23 11.50
C ARG A 1 -7.75 1.34 11.86
N ASN A 2 -7.80 0.58 12.95
CA ASN A 2 -6.66 -0.24 13.40
C ASN A 2 -6.37 -1.41 12.47
N VAL A 3 -7.35 -1.95 11.77
CA VAL A 3 -7.18 -3.09 10.85
C VAL A 3 -6.20 -2.76 9.72
N ALA A 4 -6.29 -1.58 9.11
CA ALA A 4 -5.36 -1.14 8.06
C ALA A 4 -3.91 -0.95 8.56
N ARG A 5 -3.68 -1.03 9.87
CA ARG A 5 -2.37 -0.91 10.53
C ARG A 5 -1.77 -2.24 10.94
N THR A 6 -2.45 -3.36 10.66
CA THR A 6 -2.04 -4.70 11.08
C THR A 6 -2.12 -5.75 9.98
N GLN A 7 -2.95 -5.50 8.95
CA GLN A 7 -3.20 -6.47 7.88
C GLN A 7 -3.74 -5.79 6.62
N GLU A 8 -3.79 -6.55 5.53
CA GLU A 8 -4.47 -6.14 4.30
C GLU A 8 -5.93 -5.79 4.55
N THR A 9 -6.43 -4.74 3.88
CA THR A 9 -7.84 -4.34 3.92
C THR A 9 -8.37 -4.07 2.52
N ASN A 10 -9.68 -4.28 2.31
CA ASN A 10 -10.34 -3.95 1.06
C ASN A 10 -10.23 -2.45 0.72
N LEU A 11 -10.33 -1.58 1.72
CA LEU A 11 -10.16 -0.14 1.53
C LEU A 11 -8.71 0.22 1.18
N GLY A 12 -7.72 -0.43 1.80
CA GLY A 12 -6.31 -0.29 1.45
C GLY A 12 -6.04 -0.75 0.01
N ASN A 13 -6.63 -1.88 -0.39
CA ASN A 13 -6.56 -2.39 -1.76
C ASN A 13 -7.15 -1.40 -2.77
N LEU A 14 -8.33 -0.84 -2.49
CA LEU A 14 -8.96 0.18 -3.32
C LEU A 14 -8.05 1.41 -3.48
N ILE A 15 -7.59 1.99 -2.37
CA ILE A 15 -6.79 3.21 -2.37
C ILE A 15 -5.50 3.01 -3.17
N THR A 16 -4.79 1.92 -2.95
CA THR A 16 -3.51 1.65 -3.65
C THR A 16 -3.71 1.33 -5.13
N ASP A 17 -4.79 0.64 -5.50
CA ASP A 17 -5.14 0.44 -6.91
C ASP A 17 -5.48 1.75 -7.62
N VAL A 18 -6.16 2.67 -6.94
CA VAL A 18 -6.45 4.01 -7.45
C VAL A 18 -5.16 4.81 -7.66
N MET A 19 -4.22 4.75 -6.72
CA MET A 19 -2.91 5.41 -6.84
C MET A 19 -2.13 4.87 -8.04
N GLU A 20 -2.11 3.55 -8.22
CA GLU A 20 -1.45 2.90 -9.36
C GLU A 20 -2.09 3.30 -10.69
N ASP A 21 -3.42 3.31 -10.77
CA ASP A 21 -4.16 3.72 -11.97
C ASP A 21 -3.89 5.18 -12.34
N TYR A 22 -3.95 6.08 -11.36
CA TYR A 22 -3.63 7.49 -11.56
C TYR A 22 -2.20 7.69 -12.07
N ALA A 23 -1.22 7.10 -11.39
CA ALA A 23 0.19 7.23 -11.73
C ALA A 23 0.47 6.67 -13.14
N SER A 24 -0.15 5.55 -13.51
CA SER A 24 -0.04 4.95 -14.83
C SER A 24 -0.54 5.86 -15.97
N LYS A 25 -1.49 6.74 -15.68
CA LYS A 25 -2.10 7.66 -16.66
C LYS A 25 -1.45 9.04 -16.69
N LYS A 26 -0.85 9.48 -15.58
CA LYS A 26 -0.46 10.88 -15.38
C LYS A 26 1.04 11.10 -15.25
N PHE A 27 1.80 10.11 -14.78
CA PHE A 27 3.24 10.24 -14.60
C PHE A 27 4.02 9.79 -15.84
N SER A 28 5.28 10.20 -15.93
CA SER A 28 6.15 9.92 -17.08
C SER A 28 6.45 8.42 -17.27
N HIS A 29 6.39 7.66 -16.19
CA HIS A 29 6.57 6.21 -16.18
C HIS A 29 5.42 5.52 -15.48
N ARG A 30 4.96 4.40 -16.02
CA ARG A 30 4.02 3.53 -15.34
C ARG A 30 4.67 2.99 -14.07
N PRO A 31 4.02 3.05 -12.91
CA PRO A 31 4.53 2.42 -11.69
C PRO A 31 4.53 0.89 -11.84
N ASP A 32 5.51 0.24 -11.23
CA ASP A 32 5.50 -1.22 -11.09
C ASP A 32 4.43 -1.66 -10.09
N PHE A 33 4.22 -0.88 -9.04
CA PHE A 33 3.17 -1.06 -8.03
C PHE A 33 2.93 0.22 -7.22
N ALA A 34 1.92 0.19 -6.37
CA ALA A 34 1.64 1.27 -5.43
C ALA A 34 1.54 0.77 -3.98
N ILE A 35 1.89 1.65 -3.05
CA ILE A 35 1.83 1.42 -1.61
C ILE A 35 1.27 2.65 -0.89
N THR A 36 0.66 2.45 0.26
CA THR A 36 0.31 3.54 1.17
C THR A 36 0.39 3.08 2.63
N ASN A 37 0.77 3.97 3.54
CA ASN A 37 0.83 3.65 4.96
C ASN A 37 -0.57 3.53 5.57
N GLY A 38 -0.80 2.52 6.38
CA GLY A 38 -2.08 2.28 7.04
C GLY A 38 -2.49 3.41 7.99
N GLY A 39 -1.51 4.16 8.51
CA GLY A 39 -1.73 5.37 9.31
C GLY A 39 -2.45 6.48 8.56
N GLY A 40 -2.32 6.54 7.23
CA GLY A 40 -3.02 7.47 6.36
C GLY A 40 -4.51 7.18 6.19
N ILE A 41 -4.96 5.96 6.46
CA ILE A 41 -6.37 5.53 6.37
C ILE A 41 -7.03 5.68 7.74
N ARG A 42 -7.86 6.71 7.91
CA ARG A 42 -8.31 7.17 9.23
C ARG A 42 -9.70 6.69 9.64
N ALA A 43 -10.49 6.19 8.72
CA ALA A 43 -11.85 5.70 8.96
C ALA A 43 -12.17 4.51 8.04
N SER A 44 -13.27 3.83 8.31
CA SER A 44 -13.96 2.91 7.38
C SER A 44 -15.06 3.65 6.64
N ILE A 45 -15.52 3.05 5.56
CA ILE A 45 -16.73 3.50 4.84
C ILE A 45 -17.79 2.42 5.02
N ASP A 46 -18.96 2.80 5.52
CA ASP A 46 -20.07 1.89 5.69
C ASP A 46 -20.73 1.56 4.34
N LYS A 47 -21.43 0.42 4.30
CA LYS A 47 -22.17 0.01 3.11
C LYS A 47 -23.29 1.01 2.81
N GLY A 48 -23.37 1.45 1.57
CA GLY A 48 -24.42 2.35 1.11
C GLY A 48 -23.88 3.43 0.19
N LYS A 49 -24.54 4.60 0.23
CA LYS A 49 -24.13 5.77 -0.55
C LYS A 49 -22.86 6.37 0.05
N VAL A 50 -21.80 6.44 -0.75
CA VAL A 50 -20.54 7.07 -0.37
C VAL A 50 -20.57 8.54 -0.77
N THR A 51 -20.26 9.41 0.17
CA THR A 51 -20.18 10.86 -0.04
C THR A 51 -18.73 11.34 -0.11
N GLN A 52 -18.51 12.56 -0.59
CA GLN A 52 -17.18 13.16 -0.58
C GLN A 52 -16.66 13.34 0.86
N ASN A 53 -17.55 13.64 1.81
CA ASN A 53 -17.18 13.76 3.21
C ASN A 53 -16.67 12.44 3.81
N ASP A 54 -17.20 11.30 3.39
CA ASP A 54 -16.69 9.98 3.80
C ASP A 54 -15.26 9.80 3.32
N ILE A 55 -14.96 10.19 2.08
CA ILE A 55 -13.60 10.10 1.53
C ILE A 55 -12.63 11.03 2.27
N ILE A 56 -13.01 12.27 2.55
CA ILE A 56 -12.19 13.22 3.32
C ILE A 56 -11.97 12.70 4.74
N THR A 57 -12.96 12.05 5.34
CA THR A 57 -12.82 11.45 6.68
C THR A 57 -11.84 10.28 6.67
N VAL A 58 -11.81 9.49 5.59
CA VAL A 58 -10.84 8.39 5.39
C VAL A 58 -9.43 8.92 5.13
N LEU A 59 -9.28 9.96 4.31
CA LEU A 59 -8.03 10.51 3.81
C LEU A 59 -7.89 12.02 4.15
N PRO A 60 -7.81 12.39 5.45
CA PRO A 60 -7.98 13.78 5.87
C PRO A 60 -6.73 14.66 5.71
N PHE A 61 -5.61 14.10 5.26
CA PHE A 61 -4.32 14.81 5.28
C PHE A 61 -4.04 15.62 4.01
N GLY A 62 -4.84 15.46 2.96
CA GLY A 62 -4.61 16.12 1.67
C GLY A 62 -3.28 15.69 1.01
N ASN A 63 -2.79 14.48 1.32
CA ASN A 63 -1.55 13.96 0.74
C ASN A 63 -1.64 13.87 -0.77
N LEU A 64 -0.57 14.27 -1.46
CA LEU A 64 -0.45 14.16 -2.91
C LEU A 64 -0.05 12.74 -3.31
N ILE A 65 -0.51 12.27 -4.45
CA ILE A 65 0.02 11.05 -5.07
C ILE A 65 1.41 11.37 -5.61
N SER A 66 2.39 10.57 -5.23
CA SER A 66 3.79 10.73 -5.62
C SER A 66 4.33 9.44 -6.23
N GLN A 67 5.37 9.55 -7.05
CA GLN A 67 6.09 8.39 -7.58
C GLN A 67 7.58 8.55 -7.36
N ILE A 68 8.18 7.52 -6.77
CA ILE A 68 9.60 7.45 -6.45
C ILE A 68 10.25 6.25 -7.17
N LYS A 69 11.58 6.28 -7.27
CA LYS A 69 12.40 5.16 -7.71
C LYS A 69 12.98 4.45 -6.49
N VAL A 70 12.80 3.15 -6.40
CA VAL A 70 13.27 2.36 -5.26
C VAL A 70 14.01 1.13 -5.76
N LYS A 71 15.25 0.92 -5.29
CA LYS A 71 16.01 -0.28 -5.59
C LYS A 71 15.33 -1.51 -4.95
N GLY A 72 15.35 -2.66 -5.62
CA GLY A 72 14.69 -3.87 -5.11
C GLY A 72 15.14 -4.28 -3.72
N SER A 73 16.43 -4.14 -3.41
CA SER A 73 16.95 -4.36 -2.05
C SER A 73 16.28 -3.43 -1.01
N ASP A 74 15.95 -2.21 -1.37
CA ASP A 74 15.27 -1.25 -0.50
C ASP A 74 13.76 -1.48 -0.44
N VAL A 75 13.15 -2.02 -1.51
CA VAL A 75 11.77 -2.53 -1.47
C VAL A 75 11.64 -3.61 -0.39
N LYS A 76 12.56 -4.57 -0.35
CA LYS A 76 12.56 -5.61 0.70
C LYS A 76 12.69 -5.01 2.10
N LYS A 77 13.63 -4.06 2.30
CA LYS A 77 13.78 -3.35 3.59
C LYS A 77 12.50 -2.61 3.99
N ALA A 78 11.80 -1.99 3.04
CA ALA A 78 10.55 -1.31 3.31
C ALA A 78 9.47 -2.28 3.82
N PHE A 79 9.34 -3.47 3.24
CA PHE A 79 8.38 -4.46 3.74
C PHE A 79 8.82 -5.10 5.08
N GLU A 80 10.09 -5.30 5.32
CA GLU A 80 10.57 -5.68 6.67
C GLU A 80 10.24 -4.60 7.71
N HIS A 81 10.39 -3.32 7.36
CA HIS A 81 9.99 -2.20 8.21
C HIS A 81 8.47 -2.16 8.44
N SER A 82 7.67 -2.33 7.38
CA SER A 82 6.20 -2.41 7.47
C SER A 82 5.75 -3.48 8.46
N LEU A 83 6.43 -4.62 8.49
CA LEU A 83 6.12 -5.79 9.30
C LEU A 83 6.89 -5.83 10.63
N SER A 84 7.51 -4.74 11.06
CA SER A 84 8.42 -4.71 12.22
C SER A 84 7.71 -4.62 13.57
N ALA A 85 6.41 -4.31 13.60
CA ALA A 85 5.65 -4.16 14.83
C ALA A 85 5.75 -5.41 15.73
N PRO A 86 5.71 -5.27 17.06
CA PRO A 86 5.57 -6.41 17.96
C PRO A 86 4.36 -7.26 17.64
N THR A 87 4.38 -8.52 18.06
CA THR A 87 3.24 -9.42 17.95
C THR A 87 2.47 -9.46 19.26
N GLU A 88 1.16 -9.65 19.17
CA GLU A 88 0.26 -9.89 20.28
C GLU A 88 -0.63 -11.11 20.00
N SER A 89 -1.15 -11.73 21.04
CA SER A 89 -2.18 -12.78 20.89
C SER A 89 -3.56 -12.15 20.99
N LYS A 90 -4.39 -12.36 19.98
CA LYS A 90 -5.78 -11.94 19.96
C LYS A 90 -6.65 -13.08 19.47
N ASP A 91 -7.65 -13.44 20.27
CA ASP A 91 -8.55 -14.58 19.99
C ASP A 91 -7.79 -15.89 19.69
N GLY A 92 -6.68 -16.13 20.40
CA GLY A 92 -5.83 -17.31 20.23
C GLY A 92 -4.96 -17.31 18.98
N LYS A 93 -4.92 -16.21 18.22
CA LYS A 93 -4.08 -16.05 17.03
C LYS A 93 -3.03 -14.95 17.23
N SER A 94 -1.83 -15.21 16.74
CA SER A 94 -0.80 -14.18 16.69
C SER A 94 -1.11 -13.16 15.60
N GLN A 95 -1.02 -11.89 15.94
CA GLN A 95 -1.16 -10.78 15.00
C GLN A 95 -0.11 -9.68 15.30
N LEU A 96 0.13 -8.81 14.32
CA LEU A 96 0.93 -7.60 14.56
C LEU A 96 0.14 -6.60 15.40
N THR A 97 0.81 -5.90 16.30
CA THR A 97 0.24 -4.71 16.94
C THR A 97 0.07 -3.58 15.91
N ALA A 98 -0.89 -2.69 16.15
CA ALA A 98 -1.20 -1.62 15.21
C ALA A 98 -0.01 -0.66 15.01
N ASN A 99 0.45 -0.54 13.77
CA ASN A 99 1.54 0.34 13.36
C ASN A 99 1.09 1.21 12.17
N GLY A 100 1.20 2.53 12.31
CA GLY A 100 0.87 3.48 11.24
C GLY A 100 1.65 3.24 9.94
N GLY A 101 2.90 2.78 10.07
CA GLY A 101 3.76 2.44 8.95
C GLY A 101 3.42 1.14 8.21
N PHE A 102 2.49 0.30 8.71
CA PHE A 102 2.08 -0.89 7.97
C PHE A 102 1.59 -0.52 6.55
N LEU A 103 2.18 -1.13 5.52
CA LEU A 103 1.87 -0.80 4.13
C LEU A 103 0.69 -1.60 3.60
N GLN A 104 -0.28 -0.89 3.05
CA GLN A 104 -1.26 -1.44 2.12
C GLN A 104 -0.68 -1.42 0.72
N VAL A 105 -1.03 -2.36 -0.14
CA VAL A 105 -0.39 -2.55 -1.44
C VAL A 105 -1.40 -2.71 -2.57
N SER A 106 -1.01 -2.30 -3.79
CA SER A 106 -1.82 -2.47 -4.99
C SER A 106 -1.80 -3.92 -5.51
N LYS A 107 -2.68 -4.20 -6.44
CA LYS A 107 -2.83 -5.52 -7.09
C LYS A 107 -1.57 -6.02 -7.80
N SER A 108 -0.61 -5.14 -8.08
CA SER A 108 0.60 -5.46 -8.85
C SER A 108 1.77 -5.96 -8.01
N ILE A 109 1.58 -6.12 -6.70
CA ILE A 109 2.59 -6.70 -5.80
C ILE A 109 1.94 -7.65 -4.79
N ARG A 110 2.66 -8.72 -4.45
CA ARG A 110 2.29 -9.70 -3.43
C ARG A 110 3.41 -9.90 -2.44
N ILE A 111 3.07 -9.91 -1.16
CA ILE A 111 4.01 -10.04 -0.05
C ILE A 111 3.64 -11.27 0.75
N GLY A 112 4.56 -12.24 0.82
CA GLY A 112 4.49 -13.34 1.78
C GLY A 112 5.33 -13.00 3.00
N PHE A 113 4.84 -13.31 4.19
CA PHE A 113 5.61 -13.13 5.42
C PHE A 113 5.31 -14.23 6.44
N ASP A 114 6.14 -14.35 7.45
CA ASP A 114 6.00 -15.27 8.57
C ASP A 114 6.10 -14.47 9.88
N ILE A 115 4.98 -14.32 10.54
CA ILE A 115 4.85 -13.54 11.78
C ILE A 115 5.63 -14.16 12.95
N THR A 116 5.95 -15.46 12.88
CA THR A 116 6.69 -16.16 13.93
C THR A 116 8.18 -15.82 13.93
N LYS A 117 8.66 -15.26 12.82
CA LYS A 117 10.05 -14.82 12.68
C LYS A 117 10.34 -13.52 13.40
N LYS A 118 11.61 -13.30 13.72
CA LYS A 118 12.09 -12.03 14.25
C LYS A 118 11.77 -10.87 13.32
N SER A 119 11.42 -9.72 13.89
CA SER A 119 11.37 -8.45 13.15
C SER A 119 12.65 -8.24 12.35
N GLY A 120 12.51 -7.80 11.09
CA GLY A 120 13.62 -7.67 10.15
C GLY A 120 13.90 -8.92 9.30
N ASN A 121 13.27 -10.06 9.59
CA ASN A 121 13.40 -11.32 8.85
C ASN A 121 12.04 -11.98 8.59
N ARG A 122 10.95 -11.20 8.58
CA ARG A 122 9.59 -11.72 8.42
C ARG A 122 9.18 -11.93 6.99
N VAL A 123 9.71 -11.15 6.05
CA VAL A 123 9.40 -11.28 4.62
C VAL A 123 9.92 -12.60 4.08
N THR A 124 9.04 -13.42 3.54
CA THR A 124 9.36 -14.73 2.94
C THR A 124 9.40 -14.70 1.42
N ASP A 125 8.54 -13.86 0.80
CA ASP A 125 8.46 -13.73 -0.64
C ASP A 125 7.93 -12.34 -1.03
N ILE A 126 8.42 -11.80 -2.14
CA ILE A 126 7.89 -10.61 -2.80
C ILE A 126 7.80 -10.91 -4.29
N GLN A 127 6.59 -10.77 -4.86
CA GLN A 127 6.35 -10.92 -6.28
C GLN A 127 5.73 -9.66 -6.84
N ILE A 128 6.25 -9.21 -7.98
CA ILE A 128 5.81 -7.99 -8.67
C ILE A 128 5.29 -8.37 -10.05
N LEU A 129 4.15 -7.81 -10.43
CA LEU A 129 3.55 -8.03 -11.73
C LEU A 129 4.43 -7.39 -12.82
N ASN A 130 4.88 -8.22 -13.75
CA ASN A 130 5.44 -7.73 -15.00
C ASN A 130 4.27 -7.30 -15.91
N HIS A 131 4.11 -6.01 -16.13
CA HIS A 131 2.99 -5.45 -16.88
C HIS A 131 3.02 -5.81 -18.38
N ASP A 132 4.19 -6.17 -18.93
CA ASP A 132 4.33 -6.55 -20.34
C ASP A 132 3.88 -8.00 -20.56
N THR A 133 4.17 -8.89 -19.61
CA THR A 133 3.86 -10.32 -19.73
C THR A 133 2.58 -10.73 -18.99
N GLY A 134 2.09 -9.90 -18.06
CA GLY A 134 0.97 -10.20 -17.18
C GLY A 134 1.27 -11.27 -16.11
N LYS A 135 2.54 -11.60 -15.88
CA LYS A 135 2.97 -12.61 -14.91
C LYS A 135 3.64 -11.98 -13.69
N PHE A 136 3.41 -12.57 -12.53
CA PHE A 136 4.15 -12.21 -11.31
C PHE A 136 5.55 -12.82 -11.36
N GLU A 137 6.55 -12.00 -11.04
CA GLU A 137 7.96 -12.35 -11.01
C GLU A 137 8.52 -12.03 -9.63
N LYS A 138 9.51 -12.80 -9.17
CA LYS A 138 10.20 -12.51 -7.91
C LYS A 138 10.90 -11.16 -7.97
N LEU A 139 10.89 -10.45 -6.85
CA LEU A 139 11.64 -9.22 -6.67
C LEU A 139 13.10 -9.40 -7.04
N ASP A 140 13.59 -8.58 -7.96
CA ASP A 140 15.02 -8.49 -8.28
C ASP A 140 15.68 -7.43 -7.37
N PRO A 141 16.58 -7.79 -6.46
CA PRO A 141 17.20 -6.85 -5.54
C PRO A 141 18.06 -5.78 -6.23
N ASN A 142 18.49 -6.03 -7.46
CA ASN A 142 19.34 -5.11 -8.23
C ASN A 142 18.57 -4.20 -9.19
N LYS A 143 17.31 -4.51 -9.50
CA LYS A 143 16.45 -3.70 -10.34
C LYS A 143 15.96 -2.46 -9.58
N THR A 144 15.75 -1.36 -10.30
CA THR A 144 15.05 -0.18 -9.79
C THR A 144 13.59 -0.23 -10.20
N TYR A 145 12.69 -0.06 -9.22
CA TYR A 145 11.24 -0.08 -9.41
C TYR A 145 10.67 1.33 -9.29
N TYR A 146 9.66 1.63 -10.10
CA TYR A 146 8.83 2.82 -9.96
C TYR A 146 7.69 2.51 -8.99
N VAL A 147 7.62 3.24 -7.88
CA VAL A 147 6.65 3.00 -6.81
C VAL A 147 5.77 4.22 -6.62
N ALA A 148 4.48 4.08 -6.87
CA ALA A 148 3.50 5.10 -6.54
C ALA A 148 3.18 5.03 -5.04
N THR A 149 3.12 6.18 -4.38
CA THR A 149 2.80 6.29 -2.96
C THR A 149 2.23 7.68 -2.67
N ASN A 150 2.02 8.04 -1.42
CA ASN A 150 1.70 9.41 -1.02
C ASN A 150 2.99 10.18 -0.69
N ASP A 151 2.92 11.50 -0.74
CA ASP A 151 4.06 12.41 -0.50
C ASP A 151 4.66 12.27 0.90
N PHE A 152 3.85 11.98 1.92
CA PHE A 152 4.33 11.73 3.29
C PHE A 152 5.25 10.50 3.34
N THR A 153 4.84 9.37 2.78
CA THR A 153 5.64 8.14 2.73
C THR A 153 6.85 8.31 1.80
N ALA A 154 6.67 8.97 0.65
CA ALA A 154 7.75 9.28 -0.30
C ALA A 154 8.84 10.15 0.34
N ASN A 155 8.46 11.00 1.31
CA ASN A 155 9.38 11.87 2.07
C ASN A 155 9.83 11.26 3.40
N LYS A 156 9.98 9.94 3.45
CA LYS A 156 10.47 9.17 4.61
C LYS A 156 9.53 9.16 5.83
N GLY A 157 8.27 9.52 5.65
CA GLY A 157 7.26 9.41 6.72
C GLY A 157 7.19 8.00 7.29
N ASP A 158 6.78 7.87 8.55
CA ASP A 158 6.69 6.60 9.28
C ASP A 158 8.01 5.80 9.34
N GLY A 159 9.18 6.46 9.17
CA GLY A 159 10.49 5.81 9.29
C GLY A 159 10.95 5.06 8.04
N TYR A 160 10.37 5.35 6.87
CA TYR A 160 10.79 4.79 5.58
C TYR A 160 12.05 5.48 5.03
N ASP A 161 13.16 5.41 5.76
CA ASP A 161 14.43 6.09 5.45
C ASP A 161 15.04 5.68 4.10
N MET A 162 14.68 4.50 3.59
CA MET A 162 15.10 4.00 2.28
C MET A 162 14.38 4.69 1.12
N PHE A 163 13.32 5.46 1.37
CA PHE A 163 12.61 6.24 0.36
C PHE A 163 13.18 7.66 0.28
N GLY A 164 12.78 8.41 -0.71
CA GLY A 164 13.22 9.79 -0.94
C GLY A 164 13.77 10.00 -2.34
N GLY A 165 14.49 11.10 -2.52
CA GLY A 165 15.06 11.49 -3.80
C GLY A 165 14.07 12.22 -4.71
N LYS A 166 14.42 12.28 -6.01
CA LYS A 166 13.58 12.94 -7.02
C LYS A 166 12.29 12.15 -7.22
N ARG A 167 11.17 12.87 -7.23
CA ARG A 167 9.83 12.28 -7.39
C ARG A 167 8.97 13.11 -8.33
N GLU A 168 7.98 12.49 -8.92
CA GLU A 168 6.84 13.17 -9.55
C GLU A 168 5.72 13.29 -8.51
N GLU A 169 4.99 14.39 -8.54
CA GLU A 169 3.84 14.62 -7.68
C GLU A 169 2.62 14.99 -8.53
N GLY A 170 1.49 14.42 -8.15
CA GLY A 170 0.19 14.66 -8.76
C GLY A 170 -0.74 15.45 -7.85
N VAL A 171 -2.03 15.22 -8.01
CA VAL A 171 -3.09 15.84 -7.21
C VAL A 171 -3.32 15.08 -5.90
N SER A 172 -4.22 15.60 -5.05
CA SER A 172 -4.50 14.99 -3.77
C SER A 172 -5.17 13.62 -3.90
N LEU A 173 -4.80 12.71 -3.02
CA LEU A 173 -5.24 11.32 -3.02
C LEU A 173 -6.76 11.20 -2.81
N ASP A 174 -7.34 12.01 -1.93
CA ASP A 174 -8.77 12.03 -1.66
C ASP A 174 -9.59 12.44 -2.90
N GLU A 175 -9.13 13.42 -3.68
CA GLU A 175 -9.78 13.81 -4.93
C GLU A 175 -9.79 12.66 -5.95
N VAL A 176 -8.66 11.99 -6.12
CA VAL A 176 -8.53 10.90 -7.09
C VAL A 176 -9.39 9.70 -6.68
N VAL A 177 -9.40 9.36 -5.38
CA VAL A 177 -10.27 8.29 -4.85
C VAL A 177 -11.74 8.64 -5.05
N ALA A 178 -12.16 9.88 -4.76
CA ALA A 178 -13.53 10.33 -4.96
C ALA A 178 -13.96 10.24 -6.44
N GLN A 179 -13.09 10.62 -7.37
CA GLN A 179 -13.36 10.52 -8.81
C GLN A 179 -13.45 9.06 -9.26
N TYR A 180 -12.56 8.21 -8.81
CA TYR A 180 -12.52 6.80 -9.20
C TYR A 180 -13.81 6.07 -8.77
N ILE A 181 -14.26 6.26 -7.53
CA ILE A 181 -15.44 5.60 -6.96
C ILE A 181 -16.71 5.91 -7.74
N LYS A 182 -16.85 7.10 -8.32
CA LYS A 182 -18.05 7.50 -9.09
C LYS A 182 -18.39 6.53 -10.22
N ASN A 183 -17.38 5.92 -10.85
CA ASN A 183 -17.55 5.11 -12.06
C ASN A 183 -17.01 3.66 -11.92
N ALA A 184 -16.49 3.30 -10.74
CA ALA A 184 -15.88 2.01 -10.53
C ALA A 184 -16.86 0.96 -10.04
N ASN A 185 -16.70 -0.28 -10.52
CA ASN A 185 -17.30 -1.43 -9.88
C ASN A 185 -16.48 -1.82 -8.64
N LEU A 186 -17.02 -1.55 -7.46
CA LEU A 186 -16.35 -1.78 -6.18
C LEU A 186 -16.48 -3.22 -5.68
N SER A 187 -17.32 -4.06 -6.30
CA SER A 187 -17.54 -5.46 -5.85
C SER A 187 -16.26 -6.30 -5.85
N LYS A 188 -15.29 -5.97 -6.70
CA LYS A 188 -13.99 -6.64 -6.74
C LYS A 188 -13.15 -6.47 -5.45
N TYR A 189 -13.50 -5.51 -4.60
CA TYR A 189 -12.86 -5.28 -3.30
C TYR A 189 -13.58 -5.98 -2.14
N ASP A 190 -14.70 -6.67 -2.40
CA ASP A 190 -15.39 -7.48 -1.38
C ASP A 190 -14.68 -8.83 -1.21
N THR A 191 -13.42 -8.78 -0.79
CA THR A 191 -12.59 -9.96 -0.54
C THR A 191 -12.71 -10.40 0.91
N LYS A 192 -12.91 -11.71 1.12
CA LYS A 192 -13.03 -12.30 2.46
C LYS A 192 -11.70 -12.76 3.05
N LYS A 193 -10.63 -12.79 2.23
CA LYS A 193 -9.30 -13.27 2.62
C LYS A 193 -8.23 -12.33 2.04
N PRO A 194 -7.09 -12.20 2.74
CA PRO A 194 -5.93 -11.51 2.17
C PRO A 194 -5.44 -12.21 0.89
N GLU A 195 -5.10 -11.43 -0.12
CA GLU A 195 -4.60 -11.92 -1.41
C GLU A 195 -3.26 -11.28 -1.81
N ARG A 196 -2.89 -10.20 -1.13
CA ARG A 196 -1.71 -9.38 -1.45
C ARG A 196 -0.65 -9.40 -0.36
N ILE A 197 -1.07 -9.50 0.92
CA ILE A 197 -0.19 -9.52 2.09
C ILE A 197 -0.57 -10.75 2.92
N ILE A 198 0.19 -11.82 2.78
CA ILE A 198 -0.18 -13.17 3.23
C ILE A 198 0.82 -13.68 4.27
N ASN A 199 0.31 -14.02 5.45
CA ASN A 199 1.07 -14.67 6.53
C ASN A 199 1.01 -16.19 6.40
#